data_c67b6baf36a9ca56d0a94a08941bbaf5
#
_entry.id   c67b6baf36a9ca56d0a94a08941bbaf5
#
_cell.length_a   1.000
_cell.length_b   1.000
_cell.length_c   1.000
_cell.angle_alpha   90.00
_cell.angle_beta   90.00
_cell.angle_gamma   90.00
#
_symmetry.space_group_name_H-M   'P 1'
#
loop_
_entity.id
_entity.type
_entity.pdbx_description
1 polymer ?
#
loop_
_entity_poly.entity_id
_entity_poly.type
_entity_poly.pdbx_seq_one_letter_code
_entity_poly.pdbx_strand_id
1 'polypeptide(L)'
;MSAAWREHLHSDGEGRMRISKHGSMLTDAVLISDENHMKSHSDDRSPEQLCNTAGMPGIVGDAWAMADWHFGYGFPIGGVVATDVNAGELGGAISPGGVGFDINCGVRLCSLDVEISDIEPKSLVGALASQIPDGATSKGGVQLDETTMASVLSEG
;
A
#
# COMPACT_ATOMS: atom_id res chain seq x y z
N MET A 1 -9.71 9.79 20.96
CA MET A 1 -10.68 10.47 20.07
C MET A 1 -11.13 9.41 19.07
N SER A 2 -12.44 9.21 18.94
CA SER A 2 -13.00 8.31 17.91
C SER A 2 -12.53 8.82 16.55
N ALA A 3 -11.92 7.97 15.74
CA ALA A 3 -11.53 8.36 14.38
C ALA A 3 -12.81 8.60 13.58
N ALA A 4 -13.04 9.83 13.14
CA ALA A 4 -14.29 10.26 12.49
C ALA A 4 -14.66 9.38 11.27
N TRP A 5 -13.68 8.81 10.57
CA TRP A 5 -13.91 7.94 9.42
C TRP A 5 -14.73 6.69 9.74
N ARG A 6 -14.72 6.20 11.01
CA ARG A 6 -15.45 4.98 11.40
C ARG A 6 -16.96 5.10 11.26
N GLU A 7 -17.49 6.30 11.45
CA GLU A 7 -18.93 6.58 11.31
C GLU A 7 -19.38 6.57 9.85
N HIS A 8 -18.41 6.68 8.92
CA HIS A 8 -18.63 6.71 7.49
C HIS A 8 -18.21 5.39 6.78
N LEU A 9 -17.73 4.40 7.56
CA LEU A 9 -17.27 3.12 7.04
C LEU A 9 -18.45 2.15 6.84
N HIS A 10 -18.51 1.54 5.66
CA HIS A 10 -19.49 0.50 5.35
C HIS A 10 -18.92 -0.50 4.34
N SER A 11 -19.54 -1.67 4.25
CA SER A 11 -19.20 -2.66 3.23
C SER A 11 -19.65 -2.17 1.85
N ASP A 12 -18.80 -2.31 0.86
CA ASP A 12 -19.04 -1.96 -0.55
C ASP A 12 -18.86 -3.20 -1.46
N GLY A 13 -19.45 -4.29 -1.05
CA GLY A 13 -19.37 -5.57 -1.72
C GLY A 13 -18.27 -6.47 -1.17
N GLU A 14 -18.07 -7.62 -1.80
CA GLU A 14 -17.11 -8.62 -1.35
C GLU A 14 -15.67 -8.09 -1.44
N GLY A 15 -14.95 -8.18 -0.34
CA GLY A 15 -13.54 -7.76 -0.24
C GLY A 15 -13.30 -6.25 -0.32
N ARG A 16 -14.35 -5.43 -0.16
CA ARG A 16 -14.21 -3.96 -0.18
C ARG A 16 -14.94 -3.30 0.97
N MET A 17 -14.27 -2.35 1.59
CA MET A 17 -14.82 -1.44 2.58
C MET A 17 -14.71 -0.01 2.04
N ARG A 18 -15.78 0.77 2.17
CA ARG A 18 -15.82 2.17 1.70
C ARG A 18 -16.00 3.10 2.88
N ILE A 19 -15.27 4.19 2.85
CA ILE A 19 -15.47 5.34 3.73
C ILE A 19 -16.07 6.44 2.87
N SER A 20 -17.34 6.76 3.13
CA SER A 20 -18.02 7.84 2.43
C SER A 20 -17.34 9.18 2.69
N LYS A 21 -17.30 10.01 1.67
CA LYS A 21 -16.76 11.36 1.72
C LYS A 21 -17.27 12.14 2.94
N HIS A 22 -16.36 12.67 3.73
CA HIS A 22 -16.66 13.51 4.89
C HIS A 22 -15.52 14.50 5.17
N GLY A 23 -15.75 15.48 6.01
CA GLY A 23 -14.73 16.45 6.40
C GLY A 23 -14.10 17.16 5.19
N SER A 24 -12.79 17.08 5.07
CA SER A 24 -11.99 17.67 3.97
C SER A 24 -11.84 16.78 2.74
N MET A 25 -12.43 15.59 2.74
CA MET A 25 -12.35 14.70 1.60
C MET A 25 -13.07 15.29 0.38
N LEU A 26 -12.52 15.12 -0.80
CA LEU A 26 -13.10 15.52 -2.08
C LEU A 26 -13.82 14.37 -2.77
N THR A 27 -13.47 13.12 -2.42
CA THR A 27 -14.03 11.88 -2.94
C THR A 27 -14.17 10.85 -1.82
N ASP A 28 -14.73 9.68 -2.12
CA ASP A 28 -14.75 8.55 -1.21
C ASP A 28 -13.36 7.91 -1.09
N ALA A 29 -13.19 7.10 -0.04
CA ALA A 29 -12.01 6.27 0.15
C ALA A 29 -12.42 4.80 0.19
N VAL A 30 -11.66 3.94 -0.49
CA VAL A 30 -11.95 2.50 -0.62
C VAL A 30 -10.76 1.69 -0.14
N LEU A 31 -11.01 0.71 0.72
CA LEU A 31 -10.01 -0.25 1.16
C LEU A 31 -10.34 -1.63 0.58
N ILE A 32 -9.36 -2.30 0.03
CA ILE A 32 -9.45 -3.73 -0.26
C ILE A 32 -9.31 -4.46 1.07
N SER A 33 -10.45 -4.83 1.63
CA SER A 33 -10.57 -5.31 3.00
C SER A 33 -11.94 -5.92 3.24
N ASP A 34 -12.08 -6.61 4.33
CA ASP A 34 -13.37 -7.07 4.88
C ASP A 34 -13.50 -6.69 6.37
N GLU A 35 -14.65 -7.02 6.95
CA GLU A 35 -14.90 -6.71 8.36
C GLU A 35 -13.90 -7.38 9.33
N ASN A 36 -13.42 -8.57 9.01
CA ASN A 36 -12.48 -9.30 9.87
C ASN A 36 -11.10 -8.65 9.81
N HIS A 37 -10.65 -8.29 8.61
CA HIS A 37 -9.41 -7.55 8.40
C HIS A 37 -9.47 -6.19 9.10
N MET A 38 -10.57 -5.44 8.95
CA MET A 38 -10.77 -4.16 9.66
C MET A 38 -10.75 -4.31 11.18
N LYS A 39 -11.32 -5.39 11.72
CA LYS A 39 -11.29 -5.68 13.17
C LYS A 39 -9.89 -6.02 13.66
N SER A 40 -9.14 -6.84 12.91
CA SER A 40 -7.77 -7.23 13.28
C SER A 40 -6.78 -6.06 13.22
N HIS A 41 -7.09 -5.02 12.43
CA HIS A 41 -6.29 -3.80 12.28
C HIS A 41 -6.98 -2.57 12.89
N SER A 42 -7.73 -2.78 13.98
CA SER A 42 -8.53 -1.72 14.61
C SER A 42 -7.71 -0.52 15.09
N ASP A 43 -6.45 -0.71 15.43
CA ASP A 43 -5.55 0.34 15.92
C ASP A 43 -4.69 0.97 14.80
N ASP A 44 -4.79 0.45 13.58
CA ASP A 44 -4.07 1.01 12.44
C ASP A 44 -4.69 2.34 11.99
N ARG A 45 -3.85 3.32 11.72
CA ARG A 45 -4.24 4.67 11.33
C ARG A 45 -4.23 4.90 9.82
N SER A 46 -3.99 3.87 9.03
CA SER A 46 -4.00 3.96 7.56
C SER A 46 -5.33 4.44 6.99
N PRO A 47 -6.50 4.05 7.52
CA PRO A 47 -7.77 4.60 7.03
C PRO A 47 -7.88 6.11 7.22
N GLU A 48 -7.31 6.66 8.31
CA GLU A 48 -7.22 8.11 8.51
C GLU A 48 -6.32 8.76 7.46
N GLN A 49 -5.15 8.17 7.16
CA GLN A 49 -4.26 8.64 6.11
C GLN A 49 -4.93 8.59 4.74
N LEU A 50 -5.69 7.54 4.46
CA LEU A 50 -6.44 7.40 3.21
C LEU A 50 -7.51 8.50 3.06
N CYS A 51 -8.22 8.85 4.14
CA CYS A 51 -9.14 9.98 4.13
C CYS A 51 -8.43 11.31 3.83
N ASN A 52 -7.24 11.51 4.38
CA ASN A 52 -6.44 12.70 4.07
C ASN A 52 -6.02 12.72 2.59
N THR A 53 -5.66 11.57 2.04
CA THR A 53 -5.31 11.41 0.63
C THR A 53 -6.50 11.69 -0.29
N ALA A 54 -7.71 11.28 0.12
CA ALA A 54 -8.95 11.58 -0.59
C ALA A 54 -9.30 13.08 -0.63
N GLY A 55 -8.60 13.91 0.14
CA GLY A 55 -8.70 15.37 0.13
C GLY A 55 -7.69 16.07 -0.79
N MET A 56 -6.90 15.34 -1.58
CA MET A 56 -5.88 15.95 -2.46
C MET A 56 -6.51 16.76 -3.59
N PRO A 57 -6.02 17.98 -3.85
CA PRO A 57 -6.48 18.78 -4.99
C PRO A 57 -6.34 18.04 -6.32
N GLY A 58 -7.38 18.10 -7.14
CA GLY A 58 -7.40 17.47 -8.45
C GLY A 58 -7.54 15.95 -8.43
N ILE A 59 -7.91 15.35 -7.29
CA ILE A 59 -8.10 13.90 -7.22
C ILE A 59 -9.15 13.43 -8.23
N VAL A 60 -8.85 12.34 -8.92
CA VAL A 60 -9.71 11.71 -9.94
C VAL A 60 -10.13 10.33 -9.44
N GLY A 61 -11.44 10.11 -9.36
CA GLY A 61 -12.00 8.88 -8.78
C GLY A 61 -11.80 8.80 -7.28
N ASP A 62 -11.92 7.62 -6.73
CA ASP A 62 -11.77 7.36 -5.30
C ASP A 62 -10.30 7.21 -4.90
N ALA A 63 -9.99 7.51 -3.63
CA ALA A 63 -8.71 7.13 -3.04
C ALA A 63 -8.77 5.64 -2.63
N TRP A 64 -7.78 4.85 -3.03
CA TRP A 64 -7.75 3.42 -2.78
C TRP A 64 -6.62 3.01 -1.84
N ALA A 65 -6.86 2.00 -1.02
CA ALA A 65 -5.84 1.28 -0.28
C ALA A 65 -5.95 -0.20 -0.63
N MET A 66 -4.86 -0.75 -1.17
CA MET A 66 -4.78 -2.14 -1.61
C MET A 66 -4.73 -3.08 -0.40
N ALA A 67 -4.80 -4.41 -0.61
CA ALA A 67 -4.95 -5.39 0.46
C ALA A 67 -3.78 -5.44 1.48
N ASP A 68 -2.65 -4.87 1.14
CA ASP A 68 -1.44 -4.72 1.97
C ASP A 68 -1.37 -3.41 2.75
N TRP A 69 -2.49 -2.69 2.84
CA TRP A 69 -2.50 -1.38 3.49
C TRP A 69 -2.06 -1.44 4.95
N HIS A 70 -1.22 -0.51 5.32
CA HIS A 70 -0.79 -0.26 6.69
C HIS A 70 -0.29 1.18 6.83
N PHE A 71 -0.02 1.60 8.06
CA PHE A 71 0.41 2.97 8.35
C PHE A 71 1.71 3.31 7.64
N GLY A 72 1.69 4.38 6.87
CA GLY A 72 2.81 4.89 6.12
C GLY A 72 3.24 6.30 6.53
N TYR A 73 4.05 6.94 5.72
CA TYR A 73 4.60 8.26 5.99
C TYR A 73 3.80 9.35 5.26
N GLY A 74 2.69 9.76 5.86
CA GLY A 74 1.73 10.72 5.28
C GLY A 74 0.67 10.09 4.40
N PHE A 75 1.02 9.09 3.62
CA PHE A 75 0.14 8.23 2.84
C PHE A 75 0.08 6.84 3.46
N PRO A 76 -1.02 6.10 3.37
CA PRO A 76 -0.99 4.69 3.71
C PRO A 76 -0.10 3.95 2.73
N ILE A 77 0.67 2.98 3.21
CA ILE A 77 1.29 1.99 2.33
C ILE A 77 0.16 1.24 1.62
N GLY A 78 0.38 0.80 0.38
CA GLY A 78 -0.69 0.24 -0.46
C GLY A 78 -1.68 1.28 -0.99
N GLY A 79 -1.48 2.57 -0.67
CA GLY A 79 -2.33 3.66 -1.16
C GLY A 79 -2.19 3.89 -2.67
N VAL A 80 -3.31 4.11 -3.35
CA VAL A 80 -3.35 4.46 -4.77
C VAL A 80 -4.29 5.63 -4.97
N VAL A 81 -3.78 6.70 -5.56
CA VAL A 81 -4.57 7.88 -5.96
C VAL A 81 -4.12 8.38 -7.33
N ALA A 82 -5.04 8.98 -8.05
CA ALA A 82 -4.75 9.72 -9.27
C ALA A 82 -5.14 11.18 -9.10
N THR A 83 -4.36 12.09 -9.63
CA THR A 83 -4.66 13.52 -9.66
C THR A 83 -4.52 14.05 -11.08
N ASP A 84 -5.46 14.89 -11.50
CA ASP A 84 -5.36 15.62 -12.77
C ASP A 84 -4.61 16.93 -12.53
N VAL A 85 -3.41 17.03 -13.09
CA VAL A 85 -2.55 18.22 -12.96
C VAL A 85 -3.16 19.48 -13.62
N ASN A 86 -4.16 19.31 -14.46
CA ASN A 86 -4.88 20.41 -15.10
C ASN A 86 -6.22 20.75 -14.39
N ALA A 87 -6.49 20.14 -13.24
CA ALA A 87 -7.74 20.39 -12.52
C ALA A 87 -7.81 21.79 -11.94
N GLY A 88 -8.82 22.56 -12.37
CA GLY A 88 -9.06 23.91 -11.88
C GLY A 88 -7.93 24.90 -12.21
N GLU A 89 -7.94 26.06 -11.55
CA GLU A 89 -6.96 27.12 -11.79
C GLU A 89 -5.56 26.83 -11.22
N LEU A 90 -5.50 26.06 -10.14
CA LEU A 90 -4.26 25.74 -9.42
C LEU A 90 -3.62 24.42 -9.86
N GLY A 91 -4.31 23.66 -10.70
CA GLY A 91 -3.92 22.30 -11.05
C GLY A 91 -4.14 21.29 -9.94
N GLY A 92 -3.87 20.01 -10.23
CA GLY A 92 -3.90 18.93 -9.26
C GLY A 92 -2.60 18.82 -8.47
N ALA A 93 -2.66 18.11 -7.34
CA ALA A 93 -1.48 17.89 -6.51
C ALA A 93 -0.46 16.98 -7.21
N ILE A 94 0.82 17.33 -7.07
CA ILE A 94 1.96 16.46 -7.37
C ILE A 94 2.64 16.16 -6.04
N SER A 95 2.65 14.89 -5.64
CA SER A 95 3.19 14.49 -4.34
C SER A 95 4.37 13.53 -4.50
N PRO A 96 5.61 14.01 -4.47
CA PRO A 96 6.78 13.13 -4.49
C PRO A 96 6.81 12.13 -3.32
N GLY A 97 6.34 12.57 -2.14
CA GLY A 97 6.23 11.70 -0.96
C GLY A 97 5.18 10.58 -1.12
N GLY A 98 4.17 10.80 -1.97
CA GLY A 98 3.15 9.79 -2.28
C GLY A 98 3.65 8.66 -3.20
N VAL A 99 4.74 8.89 -3.94
CA VAL A 99 5.39 7.85 -4.75
C VAL A 99 6.05 6.80 -3.87
N GLY A 100 6.46 7.18 -2.65
CA GLY A 100 7.09 6.29 -1.68
C GLY A 100 8.61 6.26 -1.77
N PHE A 101 9.23 5.56 -0.82
CA PHE A 101 10.67 5.35 -0.76
C PHE A 101 11.10 4.11 -1.54
N ASP A 102 10.27 3.07 -1.51
CA ASP A 102 10.45 1.82 -2.24
C ASP A 102 9.62 1.88 -3.52
N ILE A 103 10.14 2.58 -4.51
CA ILE A 103 9.46 2.81 -5.78
C ILE A 103 9.33 1.49 -6.52
N ASN A 104 8.10 1.18 -6.93
CA ASN A 104 7.77 -0.11 -7.54
C ASN A 104 8.01 -1.31 -6.61
N CYS A 105 7.76 -1.14 -5.32
CA CYS A 105 7.72 -2.23 -4.33
C CYS A 105 6.81 -3.35 -4.83
N GLY A 106 7.39 -4.40 -5.35
CA GLY A 106 6.66 -5.44 -6.06
C GLY A 106 6.34 -6.62 -5.16
N VAL A 107 5.12 -6.67 -4.63
CA VAL A 107 4.60 -7.89 -3.98
C VAL A 107 4.35 -8.97 -5.03
N ARG A 108 4.84 -10.18 -4.77
CA ARG A 108 4.63 -11.36 -5.62
C ARG A 108 3.88 -12.43 -4.83
N LEU A 109 2.89 -13.04 -5.47
CA LEU A 109 2.25 -14.25 -4.99
C LEU A 109 2.90 -15.45 -5.68
N CYS A 110 3.57 -16.30 -4.88
CA CYS A 110 4.16 -17.54 -5.37
C CYS A 110 3.28 -18.70 -4.94
N SER A 111 2.80 -19.49 -5.89
CA SER A 111 2.11 -20.75 -5.61
C SER A 111 3.12 -21.88 -5.60
N LEU A 112 3.06 -22.70 -4.57
CA LEU A 112 3.93 -23.87 -4.42
C LEU A 112 3.08 -25.14 -4.47
N ASP A 113 3.56 -26.18 -5.16
CA ASP A 113 2.92 -27.49 -5.22
C ASP A 113 3.41 -28.35 -4.05
N VAL A 114 3.03 -27.95 -2.85
CA VAL A 114 3.38 -28.64 -1.60
C VAL A 114 2.18 -28.65 -0.65
N GLU A 115 2.03 -29.73 0.11
CA GLU A 115 1.02 -29.79 1.15
C GLU A 115 1.49 -28.96 2.36
N ILE A 116 0.59 -28.20 2.95
CA ILE A 116 0.90 -27.32 4.08
C ILE A 116 1.41 -28.10 5.30
N SER A 117 0.98 -29.35 5.44
CA SER A 117 1.44 -30.27 6.51
C SER A 117 2.91 -30.65 6.41
N ASP A 118 3.50 -30.52 5.22
CA ASP A 118 4.90 -30.87 4.95
C ASP A 118 5.85 -29.69 5.21
N ILE A 119 5.27 -28.55 5.58
CA ILE A 119 6.03 -27.33 5.85
C ILE A 119 6.16 -27.12 7.36
N GLU A 120 7.40 -27.05 7.85
CA GLU A 120 7.68 -26.57 9.20
C GLU A 120 7.87 -25.04 9.15
N PRO A 121 6.94 -24.22 9.68
CA PRO A 121 6.92 -22.77 9.46
C PRO A 121 8.19 -22.05 9.92
N LYS A 122 8.78 -22.46 11.06
CA LYS A 122 9.99 -21.82 11.58
C LYS A 122 11.19 -22.05 10.67
N SER A 123 11.33 -23.27 10.15
CA SER A 123 12.41 -23.62 9.22
C SER A 123 12.24 -22.85 7.90
N LEU A 124 11.02 -22.76 7.40
CA LEU A 124 10.72 -21.97 6.18
C LEU A 124 11.07 -20.49 6.38
N VAL A 125 10.60 -19.87 7.46
CA VAL A 125 10.91 -18.47 7.76
C VAL A 125 12.42 -18.24 7.89
N GLY A 126 13.13 -19.13 8.58
CA GLY A 126 14.59 -19.05 8.69
C GLY A 126 15.31 -19.17 7.36
N ALA A 127 14.86 -20.08 6.48
CA ALA A 127 15.41 -20.23 5.14
C ALA A 127 15.13 -19.00 4.27
N LEU A 128 13.91 -18.47 4.28
CA LEU A 128 13.55 -17.25 3.55
C LEU A 128 14.38 -16.07 4.01
N ALA A 129 14.50 -15.81 5.30
CA ALA A 129 15.29 -14.72 5.85
C ALA A 129 16.79 -14.79 5.47
N SER A 130 17.34 -16.02 5.30
CA SER A 130 18.72 -16.21 4.91
C SER A 130 18.97 -16.13 3.41
N GLN A 131 17.98 -16.51 2.59
CA GLN A 131 18.10 -16.60 1.13
C GLN A 131 17.57 -15.33 0.43
N ILE A 132 16.60 -14.68 1.03
CA ILE A 132 15.95 -13.46 0.50
C ILE A 132 16.12 -12.37 1.55
N PRO A 133 17.30 -11.73 1.61
CA PRO A 133 17.58 -10.69 2.59
C PRO A 133 16.73 -9.46 2.29
N ASP A 134 16.30 -8.79 3.36
CA ASP A 134 15.52 -7.57 3.32
C ASP A 134 16.32 -6.34 3.80
N GLY A 135 15.85 -5.16 3.42
CA GLY A 135 16.38 -3.88 3.85
C GLY A 135 17.73 -3.47 3.21
N ALA A 136 17.99 -2.18 3.25
CA ALA A 136 19.12 -1.54 2.59
C ALA A 136 20.50 -1.95 3.16
N THR A 137 20.54 -2.54 4.35
CA THR A 137 21.78 -2.96 5.03
C THR A 137 22.02 -4.47 4.96
N SER A 138 21.13 -5.21 4.34
CA SER A 138 21.23 -6.67 4.24
C SER A 138 22.44 -7.09 3.43
N LYS A 139 23.16 -8.07 3.94
CA LYS A 139 24.25 -8.74 3.21
C LYS A 139 23.69 -10.00 2.60
N GLY A 140 23.56 -10.01 1.31
CA GLY A 140 23.01 -11.14 0.58
C GLY A 140 22.35 -10.70 -0.70
N GLY A 141 21.57 -11.58 -1.30
CA GLY A 141 20.98 -11.33 -2.59
C GLY A 141 21.96 -11.41 -3.76
N VAL A 142 21.54 -10.86 -4.88
CA VAL A 142 22.34 -10.87 -6.11
C VAL A 142 23.43 -9.81 -6.03
N GLN A 143 24.69 -10.23 -6.19
CA GLN A 143 25.80 -9.29 -6.30
C GLN A 143 25.91 -8.82 -7.74
N LEU A 144 25.84 -7.52 -7.96
CA LEU A 144 25.94 -6.91 -9.28
C LEU A 144 27.28 -6.18 -9.40
N ASP A 145 28.00 -6.43 -10.51
CA ASP A 145 29.10 -5.56 -10.91
C ASP A 145 28.56 -4.28 -11.59
N GLU A 146 29.45 -3.34 -11.87
CA GLU A 146 29.06 -2.04 -12.46
C GLU A 146 28.36 -2.20 -13.82
N THR A 147 28.77 -3.17 -14.64
CA THR A 147 28.22 -3.42 -15.96
C THR A 147 26.79 -3.97 -15.84
N THR A 148 26.61 -4.97 -14.99
CA THR A 148 25.31 -5.59 -14.74
C THR A 148 24.35 -4.58 -14.08
N MET A 149 24.84 -3.75 -13.16
CA MET A 149 24.06 -2.68 -12.55
C MET A 149 23.58 -1.67 -13.60
N ALA A 150 24.46 -1.27 -14.53
CA ALA A 150 24.08 -0.35 -15.62
C ALA A 150 22.99 -0.97 -16.53
N SER A 151 23.06 -2.26 -16.84
CA SER A 151 22.02 -2.97 -17.60
C SER A 151 20.70 -3.00 -16.85
N VAL A 152 20.72 -3.33 -15.56
CA VAL A 152 19.49 -3.33 -14.72
C VAL A 152 18.86 -1.94 -14.68
N LEU A 153 19.65 -0.87 -14.57
CA LEU A 153 19.14 0.50 -14.55
C LEU A 153 18.58 0.97 -15.89
N SER A 154 19.04 0.42 -17.00
CA SER A 154 18.62 0.81 -18.35
C SER A 154 17.51 -0.07 -18.94
N GLU A 155 17.47 -1.32 -18.57
CA GLU A 155 16.60 -2.33 -19.19
C GLU A 155 15.55 -2.91 -18.21
N GLY A 156 15.75 -2.76 -16.90
CA GLY A 156 14.88 -3.27 -15.84
C GLY A 156 15.29 -4.62 -15.30
#